data_d2e27b637590fd55ba0fe92e0aadf9a4
#
_entry.id   d2e27b637590fd55ba0fe92e0aadf9a4
#
_cell.length_a   1.000
_cell.length_b   1.000
_cell.length_c   1.000
_cell.angle_alpha   90.00
_cell.angle_beta   90.00
_cell.angle_gamma   90.00
#
_symmetry.space_group_name_H-M   'P 1'
#
loop_
_entity.id
_entity.type
_entity.pdbx_description
1 polymer ?
#
loop_
_entity_poly.entity_id
_entity_poly.type
_entity_poly.pdbx_seq_one_letter_code
_entity_poly.pdbx_strand_id
1 'polypeptide(L)'
;MRWPRPPDWLVYGVIVACLLVAALFPFKRQARRPRQLEAAGFPIGPATPFDPKVIAPTDARGAGAGTAFSIDGRGVWLTARHVVEGCRQVVIVTGPGRGIGARTRLDPSSESALLFTSGGAPALPIAPVAQLRRGTLAYHPGFPKGRPGEVASRLLRRETLVLRHRSEPVLAWAEVGHSPFLFGSLAGLSGAPALDAQGRVMAVTVAQAPHRGRIYTTTPAALAAFLMDARAPRPDLSPPTVVAPDYHALSDRLRSSLSVAQVVCLGN
;
A
#
# COMPACT_ATOMS: atom_id res chain seq x y z
N MET A 1 51.58 -20.24 -28.35
CA MET A 1 50.65 -20.38 -29.49
C MET A 1 49.60 -19.25 -29.42
N ARG A 2 49.64 -18.29 -30.37
CA ARG A 2 48.60 -17.23 -30.47
C ARG A 2 47.52 -17.75 -31.40
N TRP A 3 46.29 -17.87 -30.90
CA TRP A 3 45.16 -18.24 -31.73
C TRP A 3 44.90 -17.10 -32.73
N PRO A 4 44.65 -17.43 -34.02
CA PRO A 4 44.30 -16.40 -35.00
C PRO A 4 42.98 -15.72 -34.61
N ARG A 5 42.96 -14.40 -34.66
CA ARG A 5 41.74 -13.65 -34.42
C ARG A 5 40.76 -13.96 -35.55
N PRO A 6 39.50 -14.28 -35.22
CA PRO A 6 38.47 -14.47 -36.25
C PRO A 6 38.31 -13.17 -37.06
N PRO A 7 38.08 -13.27 -38.37
CA PRO A 7 37.84 -12.08 -39.20
C PRO A 7 36.57 -11.36 -38.77
N ASP A 8 36.59 -10.02 -38.79
CA ASP A 8 35.51 -9.15 -38.26
C ASP A 8 34.14 -9.47 -38.87
N TRP A 9 34.06 -9.83 -40.15
CA TRP A 9 32.83 -10.24 -40.79
C TRP A 9 32.14 -11.45 -40.13
N LEU A 10 32.93 -12.37 -39.60
CA LEU A 10 32.45 -13.58 -38.92
C LEU A 10 31.84 -13.19 -37.55
N VAL A 11 32.48 -12.25 -36.84
CA VAL A 11 31.98 -11.71 -35.56
C VAL A 11 30.66 -10.96 -35.78
N TYR A 12 30.59 -10.09 -36.77
CA TYR A 12 29.34 -9.36 -37.12
C TYR A 12 28.25 -10.31 -37.59
N GLY A 13 28.59 -11.34 -38.40
CA GLY A 13 27.63 -12.34 -38.84
C GLY A 13 26.98 -13.10 -37.67
N VAL A 14 27.80 -13.51 -36.68
CA VAL A 14 27.27 -14.17 -35.46
C VAL A 14 26.37 -13.23 -34.64
N ILE A 15 26.78 -11.97 -34.48
CA ILE A 15 25.98 -11.00 -33.75
C ILE A 15 24.63 -10.80 -34.43
N VAL A 16 24.58 -10.59 -35.73
CA VAL A 16 23.36 -10.44 -36.51
C VAL A 16 22.49 -11.69 -36.42
N ALA A 17 23.06 -12.88 -36.54
CA ALA A 17 22.35 -14.14 -36.41
C ALA A 17 21.73 -14.29 -35.01
N CYS A 18 22.45 -13.95 -33.94
CA CYS A 18 21.92 -13.96 -32.55
C CYS A 18 20.79 -12.96 -32.37
N LEU A 19 20.89 -11.76 -32.93
CA LEU A 19 19.83 -10.76 -32.88
C LEU A 19 18.58 -11.19 -33.65
N LEU A 20 18.75 -11.82 -34.82
CA LEU A 20 17.63 -12.36 -35.60
C LEU A 20 16.96 -13.52 -34.87
N VAL A 21 17.71 -14.43 -34.28
CA VAL A 21 17.17 -15.51 -33.44
C VAL A 21 16.42 -14.94 -32.24
N ALA A 22 16.96 -13.93 -31.56
CA ALA A 22 16.29 -13.26 -30.44
C ALA A 22 14.98 -12.53 -30.86
N ALA A 23 14.94 -11.98 -32.09
CA ALA A 23 13.76 -11.32 -32.65
C ALA A 23 12.68 -12.32 -33.11
N LEU A 24 13.10 -13.43 -33.74
CA LEU A 24 12.19 -14.47 -34.25
C LEU A 24 11.67 -15.41 -33.18
N PHE A 25 12.44 -15.62 -32.13
CA PHE A 25 12.05 -16.37 -30.95
C PHE A 25 12.00 -15.45 -29.72
N PRO A 26 10.98 -14.60 -29.60
CA PRO A 26 10.82 -13.81 -28.39
C PRO A 26 10.78 -14.80 -27.23
N PHE A 27 11.82 -14.77 -26.40
CA PHE A 27 11.85 -15.53 -25.15
C PHE A 27 10.63 -15.09 -24.37
N LYS A 28 9.52 -15.84 -24.52
CA LYS A 28 8.40 -15.72 -23.59
C LYS A 28 9.00 -15.99 -22.25
N ARG A 29 9.42 -14.92 -21.54
CA ARG A 29 9.61 -14.99 -20.10
C ARG A 29 8.25 -15.51 -19.60
N GLN A 30 8.15 -16.82 -19.43
CA GLN A 30 7.12 -17.37 -18.59
C GLN A 30 7.33 -16.64 -17.26
N ALA A 31 6.53 -15.60 -17.04
CA ALA A 31 6.40 -15.02 -15.72
C ALA A 31 6.11 -16.24 -14.86
N ARG A 32 7.11 -16.68 -14.09
CA ARG A 32 6.91 -17.74 -13.09
C ARG A 32 5.70 -17.22 -12.32
N ARG A 33 4.55 -17.86 -12.55
CA ARG A 33 3.37 -17.62 -11.72
C ARG A 33 3.92 -17.62 -10.32
N PRO A 34 3.78 -16.52 -9.56
CA PRO A 34 4.13 -16.57 -8.17
C PRO A 34 3.32 -17.75 -7.66
N ARG A 35 3.98 -18.84 -7.36
CA ARG A 35 3.36 -19.92 -6.61
C ARG A 35 2.70 -19.19 -5.47
N GLN A 36 1.39 -19.26 -5.33
CA GLN A 36 0.69 -18.83 -4.13
C GLN A 36 1.34 -19.65 -3.02
N LEU A 37 2.45 -19.14 -2.50
CA LEU A 37 3.03 -19.56 -1.27
C LEU A 37 1.99 -19.09 -0.25
N GLU A 38 0.98 -19.92 -0.01
CA GLU A 38 0.22 -19.87 1.22
C GLU A 38 1.24 -19.59 2.29
N ALA A 39 1.01 -18.53 3.05
CA ALA A 39 1.99 -18.10 4.04
C ALA A 39 2.21 -19.25 5.01
N ALA A 40 3.21 -20.09 4.74
CA ALA A 40 3.59 -21.24 5.54
C ALA A 40 4.16 -20.83 6.91
N GLY A 41 4.14 -19.52 7.21
CA GLY A 41 4.67 -18.95 8.44
C GLY A 41 3.75 -19.15 9.65
N PHE A 42 4.34 -18.98 10.83
CA PHE A 42 3.60 -19.03 12.09
C PHE A 42 2.54 -17.91 12.15
N PRO A 43 1.39 -18.17 12.79
CA PRO A 43 0.39 -17.15 13.05
C PRO A 43 0.98 -16.00 13.86
N ILE A 44 0.57 -14.76 13.53
CA ILE A 44 0.90 -13.60 14.36
C ILE A 44 -0.02 -13.63 15.59
N GLY A 45 0.57 -13.78 16.75
CA GLY A 45 -0.14 -13.81 18.04
C GLY A 45 -0.84 -12.49 18.38
N PRO A 46 -1.58 -12.43 19.50
CA PRO A 46 -2.12 -11.18 20.05
C PRO A 46 -1.00 -10.21 20.43
N ALA A 47 -1.35 -8.94 20.63
CA ALA A 47 -0.41 -7.93 21.11
C ALA A 47 0.07 -8.28 22.52
N THR A 48 1.36 -8.06 22.78
CA THR A 48 1.98 -8.30 24.06
C THR A 48 2.81 -7.10 24.51
N PRO A 49 3.05 -6.92 25.82
CA PRO A 49 3.95 -5.87 26.33
C PRO A 49 5.40 -6.01 25.83
N PHE A 50 5.78 -7.19 25.35
CA PHE A 50 7.13 -7.53 24.86
C PHE A 50 7.29 -7.29 23.35
N ASP A 51 6.24 -6.87 22.66
CA ASP A 51 6.35 -6.55 21.23
C ASP A 51 7.41 -5.46 21.02
N PRO A 52 8.30 -5.59 20.03
CA PRO A 52 9.31 -4.59 19.75
C PRO A 52 8.68 -3.22 19.51
N LYS A 53 9.29 -2.16 20.05
CA LYS A 53 8.80 -0.79 19.92
C LYS A 53 9.43 -0.11 18.70
N VAL A 54 8.62 0.59 17.93
CA VAL A 54 9.05 1.50 16.87
C VAL A 54 8.57 2.91 17.18
N ILE A 55 9.49 3.86 17.15
CA ILE A 55 9.18 5.28 17.38
C ILE A 55 8.91 5.91 16.01
N ALA A 56 7.71 6.44 15.83
CA ALA A 56 7.43 7.24 14.64
C ALA A 56 8.15 8.60 14.75
N PRO A 57 8.80 9.07 13.67
CA PRO A 57 9.31 10.44 13.63
C PRO A 57 8.17 11.42 13.92
N THR A 58 8.40 12.36 14.81
CA THR A 58 7.36 13.27 15.32
C THR A 58 7.02 14.40 14.34
N ASP A 59 7.75 14.51 13.24
CA ASP A 59 7.71 15.66 12.34
C ASP A 59 6.60 15.61 11.29
N ALA A 60 5.74 14.61 11.35
CA ALA A 60 4.62 14.45 10.42
C ALA A 60 3.37 15.27 10.82
N ARG A 61 3.53 16.36 11.57
CA ARG A 61 2.41 17.29 11.75
C ARG A 61 2.17 18.05 10.46
N GLY A 62 1.02 17.79 9.83
CA GLY A 62 0.54 18.59 8.72
C GLY A 62 1.37 18.49 7.44
N ALA A 63 2.10 17.44 7.22
CA ALA A 63 2.78 17.21 5.96
C ALA A 63 1.78 16.83 4.88
N GLY A 64 1.10 17.83 4.46
CA GLY A 64 0.54 18.11 3.15
C GLY A 64 -0.17 17.02 2.36
N ALA A 65 0.30 15.80 2.30
CA ALA A 65 -0.27 14.79 1.41
C ALA A 65 -0.11 13.36 1.91
N GLY A 66 -1.15 12.55 1.67
CA GLY A 66 -1.19 11.13 1.93
C GLY A 66 -2.05 10.40 0.91
N THR A 67 -2.46 9.22 1.25
CA THR A 67 -3.37 8.38 0.48
C THR A 67 -4.65 8.15 1.27
N ALA A 68 -5.77 8.07 0.58
CA ALA A 68 -7.05 7.61 1.13
C ALA A 68 -7.66 6.57 0.19
N PHE A 69 -8.56 5.75 0.70
CA PHE A 69 -9.29 4.79 -0.12
C PHE A 69 -10.76 4.71 0.27
N SER A 70 -11.60 4.51 -0.72
CA SER A 70 -13.06 4.43 -0.54
C SER A 70 -13.45 3.10 0.09
N ILE A 71 -14.35 3.16 1.09
CA ILE A 71 -14.98 1.99 1.72
C ILE A 71 -16.50 1.97 1.57
N ASP A 72 -17.07 3.05 1.04
CA ASP A 72 -18.50 3.15 0.70
C ASP A 72 -18.67 4.10 -0.48
N GLY A 73 -19.31 3.63 -1.53
CA GLY A 73 -19.60 4.40 -2.75
C GLY A 73 -20.37 5.70 -2.52
N ARG A 74 -20.86 5.96 -1.32
CA ARG A 74 -21.56 7.19 -0.93
C ARG A 74 -20.63 8.27 -0.35
N GLY A 75 -19.33 8.06 -0.36
CA GLY A 75 -18.34 9.06 0.05
C GLY A 75 -17.73 8.84 1.43
N VAL A 76 -17.60 7.60 1.87
CA VAL A 76 -16.85 7.26 3.08
C VAL A 76 -15.49 6.68 2.69
N TRP A 77 -14.42 7.27 3.27
CA TRP A 77 -13.05 6.91 2.97
C TRP A 77 -12.28 6.63 4.25
N LEU A 78 -11.21 5.83 4.10
CA LEU A 78 -10.21 5.62 5.15
C LEU A 78 -8.87 6.24 4.75
N THR A 79 -8.16 6.73 5.75
CA THR A 79 -6.78 7.22 5.65
C THR A 79 -6.05 7.05 6.98
N ALA A 80 -4.76 7.40 7.03
CA ALA A 80 -4.03 7.46 8.29
C ALA A 80 -4.38 8.75 9.07
N ARG A 81 -4.49 8.63 10.40
CA ARG A 81 -4.86 9.73 11.29
C ARG A 81 -3.91 10.93 11.15
N HIS A 82 -2.59 10.72 11.23
CA HIS A 82 -1.60 11.79 11.16
C HIS A 82 -1.62 12.58 9.83
N VAL A 83 -2.19 12.01 8.77
CA VAL A 83 -2.33 12.71 7.46
C VAL A 83 -3.35 13.84 7.55
N VAL A 84 -4.35 13.72 8.44
CA VAL A 84 -5.50 14.64 8.50
C VAL A 84 -5.70 15.29 9.87
N GLU A 85 -4.94 14.87 10.88
CA GLU A 85 -5.01 15.43 12.22
C GLU A 85 -4.46 16.85 12.24
N GLY A 86 -5.27 17.81 12.75
CA GLY A 86 -4.89 19.22 12.84
C GLY A 86 -5.06 20.02 11.55
N CYS A 87 -5.55 19.40 10.46
CA CYS A 87 -5.79 20.10 9.21
C CYS A 87 -6.98 21.06 9.32
N ARG A 88 -6.85 22.29 8.83
CA ARG A 88 -7.98 23.22 8.69
C ARG A 88 -8.97 22.75 7.64
N GLN A 89 -8.46 22.20 6.55
CA GLN A 89 -9.27 21.61 5.49
C GLN A 89 -8.57 20.35 4.95
N VAL A 90 -9.34 19.29 4.77
CA VAL A 90 -8.91 18.04 4.12
C VAL A 90 -9.58 17.96 2.76
N VAL A 91 -8.80 17.62 1.74
CA VAL A 91 -9.27 17.51 0.35
C VAL A 91 -8.87 16.17 -0.23
N ILE A 92 -9.80 15.44 -0.81
CA ILE A 92 -9.54 14.29 -1.67
C ILE A 92 -9.35 14.79 -3.09
N VAL A 93 -8.20 14.52 -3.66
CA VAL A 93 -7.85 14.92 -5.04
C VAL A 93 -8.58 14.02 -6.03
N THR A 94 -9.36 14.62 -6.92
CA THR A 94 -10.14 13.91 -7.94
C THR A 94 -9.60 14.09 -9.36
N GLY A 95 -8.57 14.93 -9.53
CA GLY A 95 -7.91 15.19 -10.79
C GLY A 95 -6.99 16.40 -10.71
N PRO A 96 -6.29 16.74 -11.77
CA PRO A 96 -5.41 17.90 -11.81
C PRO A 96 -6.15 19.19 -11.41
N GLY A 97 -5.70 19.86 -10.34
CA GLY A 97 -6.31 21.07 -9.82
C GLY A 97 -7.74 20.92 -9.28
N ARG A 98 -8.25 19.70 -9.12
CA ARG A 98 -9.61 19.42 -8.63
C ARG A 98 -9.59 18.53 -7.41
N GLY A 99 -10.48 18.81 -6.45
CA GLY A 99 -10.64 18.01 -5.24
C GLY A 99 -11.98 18.26 -4.57
N ILE A 100 -12.35 17.39 -3.67
CA ILE A 100 -13.56 17.45 -2.87
C ILE A 100 -13.16 17.60 -1.41
N GLY A 101 -13.71 18.61 -0.72
CA GLY A 101 -13.53 18.80 0.72
C GLY A 101 -14.13 17.64 1.50
N ALA A 102 -13.42 17.20 2.54
CA ALA A 102 -13.86 16.12 3.41
C ALA A 102 -13.95 16.54 4.86
N ARG A 103 -14.99 16.06 5.57
CA ARG A 103 -15.05 16.09 7.04
C ARG A 103 -14.30 14.89 7.58
N THR A 104 -13.66 15.03 8.75
CA THR A 104 -12.83 14.00 9.35
C THR A 104 -13.44 13.45 10.64
N ARG A 105 -13.25 12.15 10.88
CA ARG A 105 -13.45 11.50 12.18
C ARG A 105 -12.20 10.69 12.50
N LEU A 106 -11.47 11.09 13.53
CA LEU A 106 -10.25 10.42 13.97
C LEU A 106 -10.59 9.22 14.85
N ASP A 107 -9.85 8.12 14.70
CA ASP A 107 -9.90 7.02 15.66
C ASP A 107 -9.18 7.43 16.94
N PRO A 108 -9.81 7.39 18.12
CA PRO A 108 -9.13 7.71 19.36
C PRO A 108 -8.03 6.72 19.74
N SER A 109 -8.09 5.49 19.26
CA SER A 109 -7.26 4.37 19.68
C SER A 109 -6.24 3.88 18.65
N SER A 110 -6.38 4.27 17.39
CA SER A 110 -5.44 3.87 16.33
C SER A 110 -5.06 5.00 15.37
N GLU A 111 -4.06 4.76 14.53
CA GLU A 111 -3.61 5.65 13.46
C GLU A 111 -4.53 5.61 12.23
N SER A 112 -5.85 5.52 12.45
CA SER A 112 -6.86 5.55 11.39
C SER A 112 -7.73 6.79 11.47
N ALA A 113 -8.28 7.21 10.34
CA ALA A 113 -9.30 8.25 10.26
C ALA A 113 -10.29 7.93 9.14
N LEU A 114 -11.56 8.29 9.37
CA LEU A 114 -12.61 8.33 8.35
C LEU A 114 -12.72 9.73 7.77
N LEU A 115 -12.95 9.77 6.46
CA LEU A 115 -13.26 10.98 5.73
C LEU A 115 -14.65 10.83 5.11
N PHE A 116 -15.40 11.94 5.09
CA PHE A 116 -16.76 11.99 4.55
C PHE A 116 -16.85 13.10 3.51
N THR A 117 -17.20 12.74 2.28
CA THR A 117 -17.34 13.64 1.14
C THR A 117 -18.77 13.68 0.64
N SER A 118 -19.15 14.70 -0.13
CA SER A 118 -20.46 14.82 -0.77
C SER A 118 -20.68 13.88 -1.96
N GLY A 119 -19.64 13.17 -2.40
CA GLY A 119 -19.69 12.16 -3.47
C GLY A 119 -18.72 11.06 -3.15
N GLY A 120 -18.90 9.89 -3.75
CA GLY A 120 -18.11 8.71 -3.49
C GLY A 120 -17.41 8.15 -4.73
N ALA A 121 -16.64 7.11 -4.51
CA ALA A 121 -15.96 6.32 -5.50
C ALA A 121 -16.20 4.83 -5.22
N PRO A 122 -15.93 3.93 -6.17
CA PRO A 122 -16.10 2.50 -5.95
C PRO A 122 -15.37 2.04 -4.69
N ALA A 123 -16.11 1.37 -3.80
CA ALA A 123 -15.59 0.94 -2.51
C ALA A 123 -14.64 -0.25 -2.63
N LEU A 124 -13.61 -0.29 -1.80
CA LEU A 124 -12.78 -1.47 -1.61
C LEU A 124 -13.41 -2.40 -0.58
N PRO A 125 -13.49 -3.70 -0.85
CA PRO A 125 -13.99 -4.66 0.13
C PRO A 125 -13.01 -4.77 1.30
N ILE A 126 -13.53 -4.86 2.52
CA ILE A 126 -12.73 -5.09 3.73
C ILE A 126 -12.57 -6.59 3.95
N ALA A 127 -11.36 -7.03 4.21
CA ALA A 127 -11.10 -8.43 4.55
C ALA A 127 -11.76 -8.77 5.89
N PRO A 128 -12.31 -9.98 6.06
CA PRO A 128 -12.71 -10.48 7.37
C PRO A 128 -11.51 -10.41 8.32
N VAL A 129 -11.80 -10.17 9.61
CA VAL A 129 -10.74 -10.24 10.64
C VAL A 129 -10.24 -11.69 10.69
N ALA A 130 -9.03 -11.88 10.19
CA ALA A 130 -8.39 -13.18 10.13
C ALA A 130 -7.04 -13.15 10.86
N GLN A 131 -6.62 -14.31 11.35
CA GLN A 131 -5.30 -14.45 11.93
C GLN A 131 -4.25 -14.45 10.79
N LEU A 132 -3.52 -13.35 10.68
CA LEU A 132 -2.46 -13.22 9.69
C LEU A 132 -1.26 -14.10 10.09
N ARG A 133 -0.52 -14.55 9.08
CA ARG A 133 0.67 -15.38 9.25
C ARG A 133 1.92 -14.62 8.81
N ARG A 134 3.05 -14.90 9.45
CA ARG A 134 4.35 -14.40 8.95
C ARG A 134 4.55 -14.82 7.49
N GLY A 135 4.99 -13.89 6.66
CA GLY A 135 5.15 -14.13 5.22
C GLY A 135 3.91 -13.80 4.39
N THR A 136 2.74 -13.50 5.00
CA THR A 136 1.58 -12.99 4.26
C THR A 136 1.99 -11.81 3.38
N LEU A 137 1.56 -11.81 2.12
CA LEU A 137 1.79 -10.71 1.18
C LEU A 137 0.73 -9.63 1.36
N ALA A 138 1.14 -8.39 1.21
CA ALA A 138 0.26 -7.25 1.10
C ALA A 138 0.73 -6.33 -0.03
N TYR A 139 -0.22 -5.63 -0.66
CA TYR A 139 -0.01 -4.65 -1.71
C TYR A 139 -0.54 -3.31 -1.25
N HIS A 140 0.26 -2.25 -1.42
CA HIS A 140 -0.04 -0.91 -0.92
C HIS A 140 -0.10 0.09 -2.08
N PRO A 141 -1.22 0.16 -2.82
CA PRO A 141 -1.41 1.19 -3.84
C PRO A 141 -1.61 2.56 -3.19
N GLY A 142 -0.95 3.60 -3.72
CA GLY A 142 -1.09 4.94 -3.16
C GLY A 142 -0.38 6.01 -3.96
N PHE A 143 0.01 7.08 -3.25
CA PHE A 143 0.64 8.27 -3.82
C PHE A 143 1.95 8.63 -3.09
N PRO A 144 2.95 7.73 -3.08
CA PRO A 144 4.25 8.04 -2.50
C PRO A 144 4.87 9.26 -3.17
N LYS A 145 5.37 10.21 -2.37
CA LYS A 145 5.88 11.53 -2.85
C LYS A 145 4.90 12.29 -3.73
N GLY A 146 3.59 12.10 -3.50
CA GLY A 146 2.54 12.74 -4.26
C GLY A 146 2.34 12.21 -5.69
N ARG A 147 2.97 11.09 -6.05
CA ARG A 147 2.86 10.46 -7.38
C ARG A 147 2.20 9.09 -7.28
N PRO A 148 1.48 8.64 -8.32
CA PRO A 148 0.99 7.28 -8.39
C PRO A 148 2.12 6.27 -8.16
N GLY A 149 1.93 5.33 -7.26
CA GLY A 149 2.92 4.30 -6.97
C GLY A 149 2.38 3.25 -6.02
N GLU A 150 3.07 2.12 -5.91
CA GLU A 150 2.68 1.01 -5.06
C GLU A 150 3.89 0.26 -4.53
N VAL A 151 3.66 -0.43 -3.42
CA VAL A 151 4.65 -1.29 -2.77
C VAL A 151 4.04 -2.64 -2.52
N ALA A 152 4.82 -3.70 -2.73
CA ALA A 152 4.52 -5.05 -2.26
C ALA A 152 5.35 -5.34 -1.01
N SER A 153 4.75 -6.01 -0.03
CA SER A 153 5.40 -6.29 1.24
C SER A 153 5.07 -7.67 1.78
N ARG A 154 5.90 -8.17 2.72
CA ARG A 154 5.68 -9.41 3.47
C ARG A 154 5.58 -9.14 4.95
N LEU A 155 4.57 -9.71 5.60
CA LEU A 155 4.38 -9.60 7.04
C LEU A 155 5.55 -10.28 7.79
N LEU A 156 6.14 -9.56 8.71
CA LEU A 156 7.21 -10.03 9.56
C LEU A 156 6.72 -10.43 10.94
N ARG A 157 6.10 -9.47 11.63
CA ARG A 157 5.68 -9.62 13.02
C ARG A 157 4.79 -8.45 13.45
N ARG A 158 4.31 -8.53 14.68
CA ARG A 158 3.72 -7.40 15.39
C ARG A 158 4.81 -6.55 16.02
N GLU A 159 4.56 -5.24 16.09
CA GLU A 159 5.36 -4.27 16.83
C GLU A 159 4.41 -3.30 17.54
N THR A 160 4.94 -2.50 18.45
CA THR A 160 4.22 -1.40 19.10
C THR A 160 4.71 -0.08 18.53
N LEU A 161 3.85 0.63 17.81
CA LEU A 161 4.11 1.99 17.34
C LEU A 161 3.99 2.95 18.52
N VAL A 162 5.07 3.65 18.83
CA VAL A 162 5.10 4.67 19.90
C VAL A 162 5.02 6.04 19.26
N LEU A 163 3.97 6.76 19.58
CA LEU A 163 3.71 8.13 19.19
C LEU A 163 3.91 9.05 20.40
N ARG A 164 3.91 10.37 20.20
CA ARG A 164 4.18 11.34 21.27
C ARG A 164 3.29 11.16 22.52
N HIS A 165 2.01 10.84 22.34
CA HIS A 165 1.03 10.77 23.42
C HIS A 165 0.28 9.43 23.51
N ARG A 166 0.65 8.46 22.69
CA ARG A 166 -0.01 7.14 22.65
C ARG A 166 0.90 6.08 22.06
N SER A 167 0.52 4.85 22.27
CA SER A 167 1.13 3.70 21.57
C SER A 167 0.03 2.75 21.13
N GLU A 168 0.28 2.05 20.03
CA GLU A 168 -0.68 1.10 19.47
C GLU A 168 0.02 -0.11 18.84
N PRO A 169 -0.64 -1.29 18.84
CA PRO A 169 -0.13 -2.45 18.13
C PRO A 169 -0.21 -2.21 16.62
N VAL A 170 0.90 -2.45 15.93
CA VAL A 170 0.98 -2.38 14.47
C VAL A 170 1.57 -3.66 13.89
N LEU A 171 1.36 -3.88 12.61
CA LEU A 171 2.01 -4.94 11.85
C LEU A 171 3.21 -4.36 11.12
N ALA A 172 4.36 -5.01 11.26
CA ALA A 172 5.59 -4.67 10.58
C ALA A 172 5.77 -5.56 9.35
N TRP A 173 6.01 -4.95 8.21
CA TRP A 173 6.15 -5.59 6.91
C TRP A 173 7.53 -5.30 6.32
N ALA A 174 8.13 -6.28 5.63
CA ALA A 174 9.30 -6.05 4.79
C ALA A 174 8.85 -5.70 3.38
N GLU A 175 9.36 -4.62 2.84
CA GLU A 175 9.23 -4.30 1.42
C GLU A 175 9.91 -5.38 0.58
N VAL A 176 9.20 -5.89 -0.44
CA VAL A 176 9.69 -6.92 -1.36
C VAL A 176 9.59 -6.52 -2.82
N GLY A 177 9.00 -5.38 -3.12
CA GLY A 177 8.89 -4.80 -4.44
C GLY A 177 8.19 -3.44 -4.40
N HIS A 178 8.49 -2.59 -5.36
CA HIS A 178 7.87 -1.26 -5.50
C HIS A 178 7.91 -0.80 -6.96
N SER A 179 7.17 0.26 -7.25
CA SER A 179 7.24 0.93 -8.55
C SER A 179 8.66 1.40 -8.87
N PRO A 180 9.14 1.29 -10.13
CA PRO A 180 10.55 1.51 -10.49
C PRO A 180 11.14 2.86 -10.12
N PHE A 181 10.31 3.91 -9.96
CA PHE A 181 10.73 5.28 -9.62
C PHE A 181 10.70 5.58 -8.10
N LEU A 182 10.33 4.60 -7.27
CA LEU A 182 10.30 4.77 -5.81
C LEU A 182 11.66 4.41 -5.22
N PHE A 183 12.51 5.40 -5.04
CA PHE A 183 13.77 5.25 -4.32
C PHE A 183 13.72 6.02 -3.00
N GLY A 184 14.09 5.35 -1.92
CA GLY A 184 14.23 5.94 -0.60
C GLY A 184 12.89 6.11 0.12
N SER A 185 12.36 7.33 0.25
CA SER A 185 11.17 7.60 1.05
C SER A 185 9.87 7.20 0.37
N LEU A 186 8.97 6.58 1.14
CA LEU A 186 7.58 6.27 0.77
C LEU A 186 6.59 7.30 1.37
N ALA A 187 7.06 8.50 1.75
CA ALA A 187 6.20 9.57 2.27
C ALA A 187 5.02 9.82 1.30
N GLY A 188 3.79 9.91 1.84
CA GLY A 188 2.57 9.96 1.02
C GLY A 188 1.89 8.61 0.81
N LEU A 189 2.56 7.48 1.12
CA LEU A 189 1.91 6.17 1.18
C LEU A 189 1.07 5.99 2.46
N SER A 190 1.26 6.84 3.46
CA SER A 190 0.42 6.89 4.67
C SER A 190 -1.05 7.03 4.30
N GLY A 191 -1.89 6.16 4.85
CA GLY A 191 -3.31 6.06 4.52
C GLY A 191 -3.62 5.10 3.37
N ALA A 192 -2.63 4.54 2.68
CA ALA A 192 -2.85 3.53 1.65
C ALA A 192 -3.46 2.25 2.23
N PRO A 193 -4.34 1.56 1.49
CA PRO A 193 -4.83 0.25 1.90
C PRO A 193 -3.70 -0.78 1.83
N ALA A 194 -3.63 -1.68 2.81
CA ALA A 194 -2.88 -2.92 2.70
C ALA A 194 -3.82 -4.01 2.16
N LEU A 195 -3.69 -4.34 0.90
CA LEU A 195 -4.55 -5.29 0.20
C LEU A 195 -4.01 -6.71 0.29
N ASP A 196 -4.90 -7.68 0.49
CA ASP A 196 -4.58 -9.09 0.36
C ASP A 196 -4.52 -9.53 -1.13
N ALA A 197 -4.24 -10.81 -1.37
CA ALA A 197 -4.20 -11.39 -2.71
C ALA A 197 -5.56 -11.38 -3.44
N GLN A 198 -6.66 -11.11 -2.76
CA GLN A 198 -7.99 -10.96 -3.32
C GLN A 198 -8.38 -9.49 -3.53
N GLY A 199 -7.49 -8.54 -3.24
CA GLY A 199 -7.77 -7.11 -3.35
C GLY A 199 -8.63 -6.55 -2.20
N ARG A 200 -8.75 -7.28 -1.09
CA ARG A 200 -9.49 -6.84 0.09
C ARG A 200 -8.56 -6.10 1.05
N VAL A 201 -9.07 -5.07 1.69
CA VAL A 201 -8.33 -4.26 2.66
C VAL A 201 -8.17 -5.04 3.98
N MET A 202 -6.95 -5.33 4.37
CA MET A 202 -6.61 -5.92 5.66
C MET A 202 -6.30 -4.86 6.73
N ALA A 203 -5.74 -3.72 6.33
CA ALA A 203 -5.23 -2.70 7.25
C ALA A 203 -4.97 -1.38 6.54
N VAL A 204 -4.68 -0.32 7.30
CA VAL A 204 -4.25 1.00 6.83
C VAL A 204 -2.74 1.15 7.01
N THR A 205 -2.03 1.62 6.01
CA THR A 205 -0.60 1.94 6.09
C THR A 205 -0.40 3.22 6.90
N VAL A 206 0.42 3.18 7.96
CA VAL A 206 0.51 4.28 8.93
C VAL A 206 1.93 4.82 9.13
N ALA A 207 2.95 4.05 8.82
CA ALA A 207 4.32 4.50 8.98
C ALA A 207 5.29 3.75 8.07
N GLN A 208 6.50 4.27 7.96
CA GLN A 208 7.60 3.65 7.23
C GLN A 208 8.93 3.83 7.98
N ALA A 209 9.86 2.93 7.75
CA ALA A 209 11.26 3.09 8.09
C ALA A 209 12.09 2.77 6.84
N PRO A 210 12.34 3.76 5.96
CA PRO A 210 12.88 3.54 4.63
C PRO A 210 14.28 2.93 4.64
N HIS A 211 15.14 3.34 5.59
CA HIS A 211 16.48 2.77 5.75
C HIS A 211 16.49 1.28 6.14
N ARG A 212 15.35 0.75 6.56
CA ARG A 212 15.19 -0.67 6.93
C ARG A 212 14.29 -1.43 5.98
N GLY A 213 13.75 -0.80 4.93
CA GLY A 213 12.75 -1.39 4.03
C GLY A 213 11.53 -1.88 4.82
N ARG A 214 11.02 -1.07 5.77
CA ARG A 214 9.89 -1.43 6.62
C ARG A 214 8.69 -0.54 6.36
N ILE A 215 7.53 -1.19 6.33
CA ILE A 215 6.22 -0.54 6.30
C ILE A 215 5.46 -1.01 7.54
N TYR A 216 4.68 -0.11 8.12
CA TYR A 216 3.84 -0.40 9.28
C TYR A 216 2.39 -0.15 8.92
N THR A 217 1.51 -1.05 9.35
CA THR A 217 0.08 -0.90 9.18
C THR A 217 -0.64 -1.05 10.52
N THR A 218 -1.85 -0.52 10.61
CA THR A 218 -2.76 -0.90 11.69
C THR A 218 -2.97 -2.41 11.72
N THR A 219 -3.60 -2.94 12.76
CA THR A 219 -4.02 -4.34 12.77
C THR A 219 -5.43 -4.48 12.19
N PRO A 220 -5.79 -5.64 11.59
CA PRO A 220 -7.17 -5.89 11.14
C PRO A 220 -8.20 -5.72 12.26
N ALA A 221 -7.84 -6.10 13.49
CA ALA A 221 -8.72 -5.96 14.65
C ALA A 221 -8.97 -4.49 15.02
N ALA A 222 -7.92 -3.63 15.01
CA ALA A 222 -8.07 -2.20 15.27
C ALA A 222 -8.93 -1.54 14.19
N LEU A 223 -8.69 -1.85 12.92
CA LEU A 223 -9.52 -1.36 11.81
C LEU A 223 -10.99 -1.77 11.97
N ALA A 224 -11.26 -3.03 12.26
CA ALA A 224 -12.63 -3.51 12.46
C ALA A 224 -13.31 -2.84 13.66
N ALA A 225 -12.60 -2.68 14.79
CA ALA A 225 -13.12 -1.99 15.97
C ALA A 225 -13.49 -0.53 15.65
N PHE A 226 -12.62 0.19 14.94
CA PHE A 226 -12.88 1.57 14.53
C PHE A 226 -14.11 1.68 13.60
N LEU A 227 -14.24 0.80 12.61
CA LEU A 227 -15.40 0.80 11.70
C LEU A 227 -16.70 0.50 12.44
N MET A 228 -16.66 -0.40 13.42
CA MET A 228 -17.83 -0.71 14.28
C MET A 228 -18.21 0.47 15.17
N ASP A 229 -17.24 1.08 15.87
CA ASP A 229 -17.46 2.26 16.72
C ASP A 229 -17.99 3.46 15.91
N ALA A 230 -17.42 3.67 14.74
CA ALA A 230 -17.85 4.72 13.84
C ALA A 230 -19.24 4.48 13.23
N ARG A 231 -19.82 3.29 13.38
CA ARG A 231 -21.00 2.85 12.65
C ARG A 231 -20.83 3.10 11.15
N ALA A 232 -19.60 2.92 10.67
CA ALA A 232 -19.30 3.07 9.26
C ALA A 232 -20.16 2.10 8.45
N PRO A 233 -20.63 2.49 7.27
CA PRO A 233 -21.32 1.58 6.39
C PRO A 233 -20.52 0.31 6.21
N ARG A 234 -21.16 -0.84 6.29
CA ARG A 234 -20.49 -2.10 5.96
C ARG A 234 -20.18 -2.06 4.48
N PRO A 235 -18.91 -2.28 4.11
CA PRO A 235 -18.55 -2.37 2.70
C PRO A 235 -19.42 -3.41 2.04
N ASP A 236 -19.96 -3.07 0.87
CA ASP A 236 -20.71 -4.04 0.08
C ASP A 236 -19.86 -5.29 -0.13
N LEU A 237 -20.40 -6.46 0.16
CA LEU A 237 -19.69 -7.74 0.04
C LEU A 237 -19.56 -8.16 -1.44
N SER A 238 -19.21 -7.26 -2.30
CA SER A 238 -18.87 -7.57 -3.68
C SER A 238 -17.83 -8.70 -3.71
N PRO A 239 -17.96 -9.70 -4.57
CA PRO A 239 -16.99 -10.77 -4.62
C PRO A 239 -15.59 -10.19 -4.83
N PRO A 240 -14.58 -10.69 -4.10
CA PRO A 240 -13.25 -10.15 -4.18
C PRO A 240 -12.73 -10.21 -5.61
N THR A 241 -12.21 -9.10 -6.10
CA THR A 241 -11.49 -9.06 -7.36
C THR A 241 -10.16 -9.79 -7.13
N VAL A 242 -9.95 -10.89 -7.84
CA VAL A 242 -8.65 -11.60 -7.78
C VAL A 242 -7.57 -10.64 -8.25
N VAL A 243 -6.58 -10.41 -7.41
CA VAL A 243 -5.40 -9.63 -7.81
C VAL A 243 -4.65 -10.47 -8.84
N ALA A 244 -4.63 -9.98 -10.08
CA ALA A 244 -3.79 -10.56 -11.11
C ALA A 244 -2.33 -10.58 -10.64
N PRO A 245 -1.46 -11.45 -11.20
CA PRO A 245 -0.03 -11.48 -10.85
C PRO A 245 0.66 -10.12 -11.06
N ASP A 246 0.04 -9.20 -11.77
CA ASP A 246 0.47 -7.82 -11.96
C ASP A 246 -0.32 -6.89 -11.03
N TYR A 247 0.23 -6.66 -9.82
CA TYR A 247 -0.36 -5.73 -8.85
C TYR A 247 -0.23 -4.25 -9.30
N HIS A 248 0.66 -3.94 -10.24
CA HIS A 248 0.78 -2.60 -10.82
C HIS A 248 -0.49 -2.22 -11.59
N ALA A 249 -0.95 -3.11 -12.48
CA ALA A 249 -2.17 -2.88 -13.26
C ALA A 249 -3.42 -2.77 -12.35
N LEU A 250 -3.49 -3.54 -11.27
CA LEU A 250 -4.55 -3.36 -10.27
C LEU A 250 -4.46 -1.98 -9.63
N SER A 251 -3.28 -1.60 -9.18
CA SER A 251 -3.04 -0.31 -8.51
C SER A 251 -3.44 0.87 -9.41
N ASP A 252 -3.11 0.80 -10.70
CA ASP A 252 -3.51 1.81 -11.68
C ASP A 252 -5.03 1.87 -11.86
N ARG A 253 -5.71 0.72 -11.93
CA ARG A 253 -7.19 0.69 -11.97
C ARG A 253 -7.82 1.30 -10.73
N LEU A 254 -7.30 1.00 -9.54
CA LEU A 254 -7.82 1.55 -8.28
C LEU A 254 -7.65 3.07 -8.20
N ARG A 255 -6.56 3.61 -8.73
CA ARG A 255 -6.32 5.04 -8.81
C ARG A 255 -7.17 5.72 -9.89
N SER A 256 -7.30 5.12 -11.07
CA SER A 256 -8.12 5.68 -12.16
C SER A 256 -9.62 5.69 -11.84
N SER A 257 -10.10 4.72 -11.06
CA SER A 257 -11.48 4.68 -10.54
C SER A 257 -11.70 5.55 -9.30
N LEU A 258 -10.65 6.18 -8.76
CA LEU A 258 -10.64 6.88 -7.49
C LEU A 258 -10.93 5.99 -6.27
N SER A 259 -10.99 4.67 -6.40
CA SER A 259 -11.06 3.78 -5.23
C SER A 259 -9.89 4.00 -4.27
N VAL A 260 -8.74 4.42 -4.80
CA VAL A 260 -7.58 4.94 -4.08
C VAL A 260 -7.27 6.33 -4.61
N ALA A 261 -7.24 7.33 -3.74
CA ALA A 261 -7.05 8.73 -4.10
C ALA A 261 -5.97 9.39 -3.23
N GLN A 262 -5.37 10.46 -3.74
CA GLN A 262 -4.52 11.31 -2.93
C GLN A 262 -5.39 12.15 -1.99
N VAL A 263 -4.96 12.30 -0.75
CA VAL A 263 -5.55 13.22 0.22
C VAL A 263 -4.55 14.29 0.58
N VAL A 264 -5.01 15.53 0.68
CA VAL A 264 -4.19 16.71 0.96
C VAL A 264 -4.75 17.44 2.17
N CYS A 265 -3.86 17.81 3.08
CA CYS A 265 -4.11 18.67 4.22
C CYS A 265 -3.78 20.12 3.82
N LEU A 266 -4.75 21.01 3.85
CA LEU A 266 -4.60 22.43 3.53
C LEU A 266 -4.67 23.26 4.82
N GLY A 267 -3.59 23.98 5.10
CA GLY A 267 -3.44 24.85 6.25
C GLY A 267 -3.36 24.09 7.59
N ASN A 268 -2.41 24.45 8.40
CA ASN A 268 -2.24 24.05 9.80
C ASN A 268 -2.63 25.21 10.70
#